data_db7c650f5a4ca4a0440d6330e1f2fc05
#
_entry.id   db7c650f5a4ca4a0440d6330e1f2fc05
#
_cell.length_a   1.000
_cell.length_b   1.000
_cell.length_c   1.000
_cell.angle_alpha   90.00
_cell.angle_beta   90.00
_cell.angle_gamma   90.00
#
_symmetry.space_group_name_H-M   'P 1'
#
loop_
_entity.id
_entity.type
_entity.pdbx_description
1 polymer ?
#
loop_
_entity_poly.entity_id
_entity_poly.type
_entity_poly.pdbx_seq_one_letter_code
_entity_poly.pdbx_strand_id
1 'polypeptide(L)'
;SSDLMNVTLVEINIKPERVDEFLEVFRANHEGAIQEPGNLRFDVLQDPRVKTRFFIYEAYKDEEAVLAHKQTPHYLACVDKLEELMSEPRKKRSFVGLLPE
;
A
#
# COMPACT_ATOMS: atom_id res chain seq x y z
N SER A 1 3.54 7.84 24.68
CA SER A 1 2.77 8.52 23.67
C SER A 1 1.41 7.88 23.50
N SER A 2 0.42 8.69 23.25
CA SER A 2 -0.92 8.21 22.95
C SER A 2 -1.05 7.82 21.46
N ASP A 3 -0.01 8.04 20.67
CA ASP A 3 -0.07 7.76 19.24
C ASP A 3 -0.05 6.26 19.00
N LEU A 4 -1.08 5.79 18.31
CA LEU A 4 -1.20 4.39 17.95
C LEU A 4 -0.83 4.20 16.49
N MET A 5 -0.28 3.03 16.21
CA MET A 5 0.10 2.66 14.86
C MET A 5 -1.13 2.61 13.95
N ASN A 6 -1.01 3.22 12.79
CA ASN A 6 -2.06 3.16 11.77
C ASN A 6 -1.76 2.04 10.80
N VAL A 7 -2.69 1.12 10.65
CA VAL A 7 -2.53 -0.03 9.74
C VAL A 7 -3.64 0.01 8.70
N THR A 8 -3.29 -0.18 7.45
CA THR A 8 -4.24 -0.28 6.36
C THR A 8 -3.97 -1.54 5.56
N LEU A 9 -5.03 -2.26 5.27
CA LEU A 9 -4.97 -3.41 4.37
C LEU A 9 -5.75 -3.05 3.12
N VAL A 10 -5.09 -3.10 1.96
CA VAL A 10 -5.70 -2.73 0.69
C VAL A 10 -5.76 -3.96 -0.21
N GLU A 11 -6.97 -4.33 -0.64
CA GLU A 11 -7.12 -5.40 -1.63
C GLU A 11 -7.16 -4.76 -3.02
N ILE A 12 -6.30 -5.24 -3.91
CA ILE A 12 -6.18 -4.72 -5.27
C ILE A 12 -6.29 -5.88 -6.25
N ASN A 13 -7.22 -5.75 -7.18
CA ASN A 13 -7.41 -6.75 -8.25
C ASN A 13 -6.96 -6.13 -9.56
N ILE A 14 -6.05 -6.80 -10.25
CA ILE A 14 -5.35 -6.28 -11.42
C ILE A 14 -5.79 -7.03 -12.68
N LYS A 15 -5.86 -6.32 -13.78
CA LYS A 15 -6.12 -6.94 -15.08
C LYS A 15 -5.04 -8.00 -15.36
N PRO A 16 -5.41 -9.22 -15.78
CA PRO A 16 -4.44 -10.32 -15.90
C PRO A 16 -3.21 -9.98 -16.74
N GLU A 17 -3.39 -9.23 -17.81
CA GLU A 17 -2.30 -8.87 -18.71
C GLU A 17 -1.43 -7.73 -18.20
N ARG A 18 -1.79 -7.12 -17.06
CA ARG A 18 -1.10 -5.96 -16.52
C ARG A 18 -0.37 -6.25 -15.20
N VAL A 19 -0.28 -7.52 -14.79
CA VAL A 19 0.33 -7.90 -13.50
C VAL A 19 1.80 -7.49 -13.40
N ASP A 20 2.58 -7.72 -14.46
CA ASP A 20 3.99 -7.37 -14.42
C ASP A 20 4.21 -5.87 -14.25
N GLU A 21 3.39 -5.08 -14.93
CA GLU A 21 3.44 -3.62 -14.81
C GLU A 21 3.04 -3.18 -13.41
N PHE A 22 2.01 -3.80 -12.82
CA PHE A 22 1.60 -3.53 -11.45
C PHE A 22 2.77 -3.76 -10.48
N LEU A 23 3.48 -4.87 -10.64
CA LEU A 23 4.60 -5.18 -9.76
C LEU A 23 5.73 -4.15 -9.87
N GLU A 24 6.00 -3.64 -11.06
CA GLU A 24 6.98 -2.58 -11.24
C GLU A 24 6.55 -1.29 -10.55
N VAL A 25 5.28 -0.92 -10.73
CA VAL A 25 4.72 0.30 -10.14
C VAL A 25 4.78 0.22 -8.61
N PHE A 26 4.39 -0.93 -8.04
CA PHE A 26 4.38 -1.09 -6.59
C PHE A 26 5.77 -1.30 -6.01
N ARG A 27 6.71 -1.85 -6.78
CA ARG A 27 8.10 -1.91 -6.32
C ARG A 27 8.63 -0.50 -6.08
N ALA A 28 8.37 0.42 -7.01
CA ALA A 28 8.82 1.81 -6.87
C ALA A 28 8.16 2.48 -5.66
N ASN A 29 6.86 2.28 -5.46
CA ASN A 29 6.15 2.84 -4.32
C ASN A 29 6.67 2.23 -3.01
N HIS A 30 6.91 0.92 -2.99
CA HIS A 30 7.46 0.23 -1.84
C HIS A 30 8.83 0.79 -1.45
N GLU A 31 9.72 0.93 -2.43
CA GLU A 31 11.07 1.45 -2.17
C GLU A 31 11.05 2.87 -1.62
N GLY A 32 10.13 3.70 -2.12
CA GLY A 32 9.96 5.05 -1.59
C GLY A 32 9.35 5.04 -0.19
N ALA A 33 8.34 4.21 0.01
CA ALA A 33 7.61 4.16 1.28
C ALA A 33 8.51 3.72 2.45
N ILE A 34 9.34 2.71 2.25
CA ILE A 34 10.19 2.21 3.34
C ILE A 34 11.30 3.20 3.73
N GLN A 35 11.52 4.23 2.94
CA GLN A 35 12.46 5.31 3.28
C GLN A 35 11.80 6.42 4.09
N GLU A 36 10.48 6.44 4.17
CA GLU A 36 9.76 7.47 4.91
C GLU A 36 9.96 7.31 6.41
N PRO A 37 10.26 8.41 7.14
CA PRO A 37 10.56 8.30 8.57
C PRO A 37 9.45 7.67 9.42
N GLY A 38 8.20 7.83 9.01
CA GLY A 38 7.07 7.30 9.77
C GLY A 38 6.56 5.96 9.31
N ASN A 39 7.18 5.38 8.27
CA ASN A 39 6.74 4.07 7.78
C ASN A 39 7.30 2.94 8.64
N LEU A 40 6.44 2.00 9.02
CA LEU A 40 6.82 0.83 9.80
C LEU A 40 6.84 -0.43 8.94
N ARG A 41 5.89 -0.55 8.00
CA ARG A 41 5.84 -1.66 7.07
C ARG A 41 5.14 -1.23 5.79
N PHE A 42 5.57 -1.82 4.69
CA PHE A 42 4.90 -1.67 3.40
C PHE A 42 5.11 -2.97 2.64
N ASP A 43 4.18 -3.90 2.80
CA ASP A 43 4.29 -5.24 2.22
C ASP A 43 3.37 -5.38 1.02
N VAL A 44 3.90 -5.97 -0.04
CA VAL A 44 3.12 -6.28 -1.24
C VAL A 44 2.95 -7.79 -1.26
N LEU A 45 1.70 -8.24 -1.12
CA LEU A 45 1.35 -9.64 -0.98
C LEU A 45 0.50 -10.10 -2.15
N GLN A 46 0.67 -11.33 -2.58
CA GLN A 46 -0.13 -11.90 -3.65
C GLN A 46 -0.95 -13.07 -3.12
N ASP A 47 -2.22 -13.14 -3.50
CA ASP A 47 -3.06 -14.27 -3.17
C ASP A 47 -2.46 -15.53 -3.79
N PRO A 48 -2.27 -16.61 -3.01
CA PRO A 48 -1.63 -17.81 -3.54
C PRO A 48 -2.45 -18.56 -4.59
N ARG A 49 -3.75 -18.29 -4.66
CA ARG A 49 -4.66 -18.97 -5.57
C ARG A 49 -5.15 -18.09 -6.72
N VAL A 50 -5.19 -16.76 -6.50
CA VAL A 50 -5.68 -15.80 -7.51
C VAL A 50 -4.54 -14.83 -7.80
N LYS A 51 -3.81 -15.10 -8.87
CA LYS A 51 -2.56 -14.38 -9.18
C LYS A 51 -2.76 -12.92 -9.53
N THR A 52 -3.99 -12.52 -9.80
CA THR A 52 -4.32 -11.11 -10.10
C THR A 52 -4.78 -10.35 -8.86
N ARG A 53 -4.87 -11.00 -7.70
CA ARG A 53 -5.30 -10.38 -6.46
C ARG A 53 -4.12 -10.14 -5.53
N PHE A 54 -3.99 -8.90 -5.11
CA PHE A 54 -2.89 -8.46 -4.25
C PHE A 54 -3.42 -7.78 -3.01
N PHE A 55 -2.64 -7.83 -1.95
CA PHE A 55 -2.93 -7.11 -0.72
C PHE A 55 -1.71 -6.28 -0.34
N ILE A 56 -1.96 -5.03 0.02
CA ILE A 56 -0.91 -4.16 0.50
C ILE A 56 -1.13 -3.97 1.99
N TYR A 57 -0.15 -4.37 2.79
CA TYR A 57 -0.18 -4.18 4.23
C TYR A 57 0.73 -3.00 4.56
N GLU A 58 0.13 -1.91 5.02
CA GLU A 58 0.87 -0.68 5.32
C GLU A 58 0.70 -0.32 6.78
N ALA A 59 1.80 -0.02 7.45
CA ALA A 59 1.77 0.42 8.83
C ALA A 59 2.60 1.68 8.98
N TYR A 60 2.03 2.68 9.66
CA TYR A 60 2.65 3.97 9.92
C TYR A 60 2.57 4.28 11.40
N LYS A 61 3.58 4.99 11.91
CA LYS A 61 3.67 5.26 13.35
C LYS A 61 2.50 6.08 13.88
N ASP A 62 1.90 6.94 13.04
CA ASP A 62 0.78 7.78 13.42
C ASP A 62 0.05 8.30 12.18
N GLU A 63 -1.00 9.07 12.40
CA GLU A 63 -1.82 9.62 11.31
C GLU A 63 -1.05 10.65 10.49
N GLU A 64 -0.17 11.43 11.12
CA GLU A 64 0.66 12.40 10.41
C GLU A 64 1.55 11.72 9.37
N ALA A 65 2.11 10.57 9.72
CA ALA A 65 2.94 9.80 8.81
C ALA A 65 2.14 9.28 7.62
N VAL A 66 0.88 8.89 7.83
CA VAL A 66 -0.02 8.48 6.75
C VAL A 66 -0.26 9.66 5.80
N LEU A 67 -0.57 10.83 6.35
CA LEU A 67 -0.81 12.01 5.54
C LEU A 67 0.44 12.43 4.76
N ALA A 68 1.61 12.33 5.39
CA ALA A 68 2.87 12.64 4.73
C ALA A 68 3.12 11.68 3.55
N HIS A 69 2.85 10.37 3.75
CA HIS A 69 2.99 9.38 2.69
C HIS A 69 2.16 9.76 1.46
N LYS A 70 0.92 10.21 1.68
CA LYS A 70 0.00 10.55 0.59
C LYS A 70 0.41 11.79 -0.19
N GLN A 71 1.39 12.55 0.29
CA GLN A 71 1.92 13.72 -0.41
C GLN A 71 3.18 13.39 -1.20
N THR A 72 3.72 12.18 -1.08
CA THR A 72 4.99 11.83 -1.72
C THR A 72 4.84 11.62 -3.22
N PRO A 73 5.91 11.91 -3.98
CA PRO A 73 5.88 11.65 -5.42
C PRO A 73 5.65 10.18 -5.76
N HIS A 74 6.25 9.26 -4.98
CA HIS A 74 6.09 7.83 -5.25
C HIS A 74 4.66 7.35 -5.02
N TYR A 75 3.97 7.89 -4.01
CA TYR A 75 2.57 7.56 -3.78
C TYR A 75 1.69 8.09 -4.92
N LEU A 76 1.85 9.37 -5.26
CA LEU A 76 1.02 10.02 -6.27
C LEU A 76 1.19 9.37 -7.64
N ALA A 77 2.43 9.03 -8.02
CA ALA A 77 2.68 8.35 -9.28
C ALA A 77 2.07 6.96 -9.30
N CYS A 78 2.15 6.25 -8.17
CA CYS A 78 1.58 4.91 -8.04
C CYS A 78 0.06 4.94 -8.20
N VAL A 79 -0.62 5.82 -7.48
CA VAL A 79 -2.08 5.91 -7.53
C VAL A 79 -2.55 6.30 -8.91
N ASP A 80 -1.85 7.21 -9.57
CA ASP A 80 -2.19 7.64 -10.92
C ASP A 80 -2.15 6.45 -11.89
N LYS A 81 -1.09 5.68 -11.85
CA LYS A 81 -0.91 4.53 -12.74
C LYS A 81 -1.87 3.39 -12.41
N LEU A 82 -2.14 3.19 -11.12
CA LEU A 82 -2.96 2.09 -10.64
C LEU A 82 -4.36 2.09 -11.25
N GLU A 83 -4.91 3.25 -11.51
CA GLU A 83 -6.27 3.39 -12.04
C GLU A 83 -6.48 2.57 -13.31
N GLU A 84 -5.52 2.61 -14.23
CA GLU A 84 -5.65 1.87 -15.49
C GLU A 84 -5.30 0.38 -15.36
N LEU A 85 -4.64 0.00 -14.28
CA LEU A 85 -4.21 -1.40 -14.08
C LEU A 85 -5.26 -2.25 -13.39
N MET A 86 -6.14 -1.63 -12.61
CA MET A 86 -7.14 -2.35 -11.82
C MET A 86 -8.30 -2.85 -12.67
N SER A 87 -8.78 -4.07 -12.36
CA SER A 87 -9.98 -4.62 -12.99
C SER A 87 -11.25 -4.18 -12.26
N GLU A 88 -11.10 -3.73 -11.02
CA GLU A 88 -12.19 -3.20 -10.21
C GLU A 88 -11.62 -2.26 -9.16
N PRO A 89 -12.45 -1.40 -8.52
CA PRO A 89 -11.95 -0.47 -7.50
C PRO A 89 -11.31 -1.23 -6.33
N ARG A 90 -10.22 -0.67 -5.81
CA ARG A 90 -9.53 -1.24 -4.65
C ARG A 90 -10.40 -1.11 -3.41
N LYS A 91 -10.21 -2.04 -2.48
CA LYS A 91 -10.93 -2.07 -1.21
C LYS A 91 -9.96 -1.81 -0.07
N LYS A 92 -10.23 -0.80 0.73
CA LYS A 92 -9.38 -0.40 1.85
C LYS A 92 -10.04 -0.72 3.17
N ARG A 93 -9.22 -1.20 4.11
CA ARG A 93 -9.68 -1.42 5.47
C ARG A 93 -8.63 -0.89 6.43
N SER A 94 -9.06 -0.04 7.37
CA SER A 94 -8.14 0.60 8.32
C SER A 94 -8.27 -0.02 9.70
N PHE A 95 -7.14 -0.10 10.39
CA PHE A 95 -7.04 -0.67 11.71
C PHE A 95 -6.17 0.20 12.59
N VAL A 96 -6.40 0.10 13.89
CA VAL A 96 -5.51 0.69 14.88
C VAL A 96 -4.60 -0.43 15.39
N GLY A 97 -3.30 -0.25 15.26
CA GLY A 97 -2.35 -1.25 15.72
C GLY A 97 -2.15 -1.16 17.22
N LEU A 98 -2.39 -2.28 17.91
CA LEU A 98 -2.23 -2.37 19.36
C LEU A 98 -0.94 -3.04 19.75
N LEU A 99 -0.54 -4.07 19.02
CA LEU A 99 0.68 -4.83 19.26
C LEU A 99 1.35 -5.06 17.92
N PRO A 100 2.69 -4.94 17.82
CA PRO A 100 3.60 -4.54 18.91
C PRO A 100 3.34 -3.11 19.36
N GLU A 101 3.67 -2.90 20.62
CA GLU A 101 3.54 -1.57 21.23
C GLU A 101 4.60 -0.59 20.75
#